data_6d5f81a610c1df3405bc42bce54a1437
#
_entry.id   6d5f81a610c1df3405bc42bce54a1437
#
_cell.length_a   1.000
_cell.length_b   1.000
_cell.length_c   1.000
_cell.angle_alpha   90.00
_cell.angle_beta   90.00
_cell.angle_gamma   90.00
#
_symmetry.space_group_name_H-M   'P 1'
#
loop_
_entity.id
_entity.type
_entity.pdbx_description
1 polymer ?
#
loop_
_entity_poly.entity_id
_entity_poly.type
_entity_poly.pdbx_seq_one_letter_code
_entity_poly.pdbx_strand_id
1 'polypeptide(L)'
;MVRKNKAVIITSSSTYESRVNAIEEFLFSKGYKILVLEPEFDHHLKKKRYYKKKNHRYIPMLAYQKNLSLKRVYSLYEYAKRVSQIAIDEEPEVLYVLLPANSLAKFTSEVKKKCEGILIYDIIDMWPESLPFRVGKTFWPFSVWRKMRDNNIKKADLVVTECAVFSGMLKKKLGYTPQTVYWPKDIKKPNWMEVPGLDLIHICYLGTVNHIIDIETIVSIMGRINRKKKVVCHIVGKGENKTQFINTLMQAGIEVVDEGIVYDEDAKGSIIQQCHYGLNIMKSEVCVGLTMKSVEYFAYGLPILNNISGDTWRLVEEEKVGFNCYPSMNEEQINNMIRLAEDTVKMRAHIRHVYEEKFSMSAFYTQMEKAWGQLKIERGIEK
;
A
#
# COMPACT_ATOMS: atom_id res chain seq x y z
N MET A 1 0.25 7.61 39.96
CA MET A 1 -0.68 8.04 38.87
C MET A 1 -1.28 6.81 38.25
N VAL A 2 -2.60 6.71 38.16
CA VAL A 2 -3.27 5.60 37.45
C VAL A 2 -2.89 5.72 35.97
N ARG A 3 -2.19 4.73 35.38
CA ARG A 3 -1.89 4.68 33.96
C ARG A 3 -3.22 4.75 33.19
N LYS A 4 -3.37 5.73 32.34
CA LYS A 4 -4.64 5.97 31.60
C LYS A 4 -4.97 4.89 30.57
N ASN A 5 -4.07 3.98 30.25
CA ASN A 5 -4.19 2.89 29.26
C ASN A 5 -5.04 3.27 28.03
N LYS A 6 -4.84 4.47 27.50
CA LYS A 6 -5.61 5.01 26.37
C LYS A 6 -4.71 5.24 25.16
N ALA A 7 -5.12 4.70 24.02
CA ALA A 7 -4.48 4.97 22.74
C ALA A 7 -5.43 5.74 21.82
N VAL A 8 -4.91 6.75 21.14
CA VAL A 8 -5.62 7.49 20.09
C VAL A 8 -4.94 7.21 18.76
N ILE A 9 -5.72 6.74 17.79
CA ILE A 9 -5.28 6.53 16.41
C ILE A 9 -5.84 7.65 15.55
N ILE A 10 -5.00 8.32 14.75
CA ILE A 10 -5.42 9.38 13.83
C ILE A 10 -5.15 8.96 12.40
N THR A 11 -6.18 8.98 11.56
CA THR A 11 -6.07 8.81 10.10
C THR A 11 -6.71 9.97 9.35
N SER A 12 -6.23 10.27 8.15
CA SER A 12 -6.79 11.33 7.29
C SER A 12 -7.65 10.79 6.14
N SER A 13 -7.82 9.48 6.05
CA SER A 13 -8.55 8.85 4.94
C SER A 13 -9.18 7.52 5.34
N SER A 14 -10.39 7.26 4.85
CA SER A 14 -11.06 5.95 4.91
C SER A 14 -10.34 4.86 4.13
N THR A 15 -9.46 5.22 3.20
CA THR A 15 -8.68 4.25 2.40
C THR A 15 -7.70 3.42 3.23
N TYR A 16 -7.38 3.86 4.44
CA TYR A 16 -6.45 3.19 5.34
C TYR A 16 -7.15 2.27 6.34
N GLU A 17 -8.45 2.02 6.16
CA GLU A 17 -9.31 1.32 7.12
C GLU A 17 -8.76 -0.06 7.54
N SER A 18 -8.29 -0.89 6.60
CA SER A 18 -7.74 -2.22 6.93
C SER A 18 -6.47 -2.12 7.79
N ARG A 19 -5.61 -1.14 7.52
CA ARG A 19 -4.42 -0.90 8.33
C ARG A 19 -4.78 -0.33 9.70
N VAL A 20 -5.75 0.58 9.77
CA VAL A 20 -6.27 1.13 11.05
C VAL A 20 -6.84 0.00 11.90
N ASN A 21 -7.64 -0.90 11.33
CA ASN A 21 -8.18 -2.05 12.06
C ASN A 21 -7.07 -2.95 12.63
N ALA A 22 -6.03 -3.23 11.86
CA ALA A 22 -4.89 -4.03 12.32
C ALA A 22 -4.12 -3.35 13.48
N ILE A 23 -3.94 -2.02 13.40
CA ILE A 23 -3.32 -1.23 14.48
C ILE A 23 -4.22 -1.21 15.72
N GLU A 24 -5.53 -1.07 15.53
CA GLU A 24 -6.52 -1.09 16.61
C GLU A 24 -6.47 -2.41 17.38
N GLU A 25 -6.48 -3.54 16.68
CA GLU A 25 -6.34 -4.88 17.27
C GLU A 25 -4.99 -5.05 17.97
N PHE A 26 -3.90 -4.60 17.37
CA PHE A 26 -2.57 -4.64 17.98
C PHE A 26 -2.52 -3.86 19.29
N LEU A 27 -2.97 -2.61 19.32
CA LEU A 27 -2.95 -1.78 20.53
C LEU A 27 -3.94 -2.29 21.59
N PHE A 28 -5.08 -2.86 21.17
CA PHE A 28 -6.01 -3.52 22.06
C PHE A 28 -5.37 -4.74 22.75
N SER A 29 -4.61 -5.55 22.01
CA SER A 29 -3.86 -6.68 22.60
C SER A 29 -2.79 -6.25 23.61
N LYS A 30 -2.33 -4.99 23.54
CA LYS A 30 -1.43 -4.37 24.54
C LYS A 30 -2.15 -3.80 25.77
N GLY A 31 -3.48 -3.95 25.83
CA GLY A 31 -4.31 -3.51 26.95
C GLY A 31 -4.78 -2.06 26.87
N TYR A 32 -4.64 -1.41 25.72
CA TYR A 32 -5.12 -0.03 25.55
C TYR A 32 -6.62 0.04 25.23
N LYS A 33 -7.29 1.06 25.79
CA LYS A 33 -8.61 1.51 25.32
C LYS A 33 -8.41 2.38 24.10
N ILE A 34 -9.04 2.03 22.99
CA ILE A 34 -8.80 2.67 21.70
C ILE A 34 -9.84 3.74 21.40
N LEU A 35 -9.40 4.88 20.88
CA LEU A 35 -10.21 5.88 20.19
C LEU A 35 -9.59 6.15 18.82
N VAL A 36 -10.38 5.97 17.77
CA VAL A 36 -9.97 6.30 16.39
C VAL A 36 -10.58 7.64 15.99
N LEU A 37 -9.74 8.58 15.55
CA LEU A 37 -10.15 9.85 14.97
C LEU A 37 -9.98 9.80 13.46
N GLU A 38 -11.08 9.85 12.73
CA GLU A 38 -11.08 9.77 11.27
C GLU A 38 -12.02 10.81 10.63
N PRO A 39 -11.81 11.16 9.34
CA PRO A 39 -12.66 12.14 8.68
C PRO A 39 -14.07 11.58 8.42
N GLU A 40 -15.11 12.42 8.59
CA GLU A 40 -16.46 12.11 8.14
C GLU A 40 -16.58 12.10 6.60
N PHE A 41 -15.59 12.59 5.88
CA PHE A 41 -15.59 12.75 4.42
C PHE A 41 -14.90 11.55 3.75
N ASP A 42 -15.64 10.87 2.88
CA ASP A 42 -15.08 9.80 2.06
C ASP A 42 -14.34 10.39 0.86
N HIS A 43 -13.04 10.08 0.78
CA HIS A 43 -12.15 10.58 -0.26
C HIS A 43 -12.50 10.04 -1.66
N HIS A 44 -12.99 8.81 -1.78
CA HIS A 44 -13.33 8.20 -3.07
C HIS A 44 -14.72 8.63 -3.55
N LEU A 45 -15.70 8.57 -2.65
CA LEU A 45 -17.08 8.90 -2.96
C LEU A 45 -17.36 10.41 -2.98
N LYS A 46 -16.41 11.24 -2.48
CA LYS A 46 -16.53 12.71 -2.38
C LYS A 46 -17.77 13.19 -1.61
N LYS A 47 -18.20 12.41 -0.62
CA LYS A 47 -19.38 12.69 0.21
C LYS A 47 -19.16 12.28 1.66
N LYS A 48 -20.10 12.66 2.54
CA LYS A 48 -20.05 12.24 3.95
C LYS A 48 -20.34 10.75 4.11
N ARG A 49 -19.69 10.16 5.11
CA ARG A 49 -19.91 8.77 5.55
C ARG A 49 -21.10 8.72 6.47
N TYR A 50 -21.96 7.72 6.30
CA TYR A 50 -23.20 7.54 7.10
C TYR A 50 -23.09 6.44 8.14
N TYR A 51 -22.17 5.47 7.97
CA TYR A 51 -21.99 4.40 8.94
C TYR A 51 -21.02 4.82 10.05
N LYS A 52 -21.25 4.30 11.26
CA LYS A 52 -20.44 4.59 12.44
C LYS A 52 -19.94 3.29 13.04
N LYS A 53 -18.64 3.23 13.36
CA LYS A 53 -18.05 2.14 14.13
C LYS A 53 -17.98 2.51 15.61
N LYS A 54 -18.07 1.51 16.48
CA LYS A 54 -17.77 1.67 17.91
C LYS A 54 -16.32 2.12 18.07
N ASN A 55 -16.02 2.95 19.04
CA ASN A 55 -14.70 3.54 19.30
C ASN A 55 -14.17 4.48 18.22
N HIS A 56 -14.93 4.80 17.18
CA HIS A 56 -14.57 5.76 16.15
C HIS A 56 -15.32 7.07 16.33
N ARG A 57 -14.57 8.18 16.22
CA ARG A 57 -15.12 9.54 16.21
C ARG A 57 -14.86 10.16 14.84
N TYR A 58 -15.93 10.48 14.16
CA TYR A 58 -15.92 11.06 12.81
C TYR A 58 -15.84 12.57 12.90
N ILE A 59 -14.77 13.15 12.38
CA ILE A 59 -14.45 14.56 12.53
C ILE A 59 -14.85 15.30 11.25
N PRO A 60 -15.60 16.42 11.35
CA PRO A 60 -15.95 17.25 10.21
C PRO A 60 -14.74 17.66 9.41
N MET A 61 -14.81 17.46 8.10
CA MET A 61 -13.78 17.80 7.14
C MET A 61 -14.37 18.57 5.97
N LEU A 62 -13.68 19.59 5.48
CA LEU A 62 -14.13 20.37 4.32
C LEU A 62 -14.12 19.50 3.06
N ALA A 63 -15.27 19.45 2.40
CA ALA A 63 -15.42 18.66 1.17
C ALA A 63 -14.60 19.27 0.02
N TYR A 64 -13.97 18.40 -0.78
CA TYR A 64 -13.26 18.75 -2.00
C TYR A 64 -13.55 17.76 -3.12
N GLN A 65 -13.48 18.21 -4.38
CA GLN A 65 -13.77 17.36 -5.55
C GLN A 65 -12.48 16.81 -6.19
N LYS A 66 -11.49 17.68 -6.41
CA LYS A 66 -10.24 17.32 -7.08
C LYS A 66 -9.19 16.84 -6.09
N ASN A 67 -8.55 15.71 -6.40
CA ASN A 67 -7.49 15.11 -5.57
C ASN A 67 -6.23 15.99 -5.49
N LEU A 68 -5.91 16.70 -6.56
CA LEU A 68 -4.81 17.65 -6.63
C LEU A 68 -5.39 19.07 -6.63
N SER A 69 -5.62 19.63 -5.44
CA SER A 69 -6.19 20.97 -5.29
C SER A 69 -5.75 21.62 -3.98
N LEU A 70 -5.63 22.95 -4.00
CA LEU A 70 -5.36 23.73 -2.79
C LEU A 70 -6.46 23.55 -1.74
N LYS A 71 -7.71 23.38 -2.19
CA LYS A 71 -8.85 23.08 -1.30
C LYS A 71 -8.64 21.80 -0.51
N ARG A 72 -8.09 20.73 -1.12
CA ARG A 72 -7.75 19.49 -0.41
C ARG A 72 -6.63 19.73 0.61
N VAL A 73 -5.58 20.45 0.23
CA VAL A 73 -4.46 20.75 1.14
C VAL A 73 -4.96 21.55 2.35
N TYR A 74 -5.80 22.56 2.14
CA TYR A 74 -6.40 23.34 3.21
C TYR A 74 -7.35 22.50 4.08
N SER A 75 -8.18 21.66 3.46
CA SER A 75 -9.06 20.72 4.16
C SER A 75 -8.31 19.78 5.10
N LEU A 76 -7.19 19.20 4.62
CA LEU A 76 -6.32 18.35 5.41
C LEU A 76 -5.59 19.11 6.53
N TYR A 77 -5.26 20.36 6.30
CA TYR A 77 -4.64 21.22 7.32
C TYR A 77 -5.61 21.54 8.47
N GLU A 78 -6.83 21.96 8.15
CA GLU A 78 -7.87 22.21 9.16
C GLU A 78 -8.28 20.95 9.91
N TYR A 79 -8.39 19.81 9.20
CA TYR A 79 -8.63 18.52 9.81
C TYR A 79 -7.54 18.18 10.83
N ALA A 80 -6.26 18.28 10.42
CA ALA A 80 -5.12 17.96 11.29
C ALA A 80 -5.11 18.83 12.57
N LYS A 81 -5.44 20.11 12.45
CA LYS A 81 -5.56 21.02 13.60
C LYS A 81 -6.65 20.55 14.56
N ARG A 82 -7.84 20.22 14.05
CA ARG A 82 -8.99 19.78 14.87
C ARG A 82 -8.71 18.46 15.59
N VAL A 83 -8.22 17.44 14.89
CA VAL A 83 -7.95 16.12 15.51
C VAL A 83 -6.84 16.20 16.54
N SER A 84 -5.85 17.07 16.34
CA SER A 84 -4.78 17.26 17.31
C SER A 84 -5.27 17.94 18.59
N GLN A 85 -6.21 18.89 18.48
CA GLN A 85 -6.84 19.47 19.67
C GLN A 85 -7.63 18.42 20.44
N ILE A 86 -8.43 17.61 19.76
CA ILE A 86 -9.15 16.50 20.37
C ILE A 86 -8.17 15.54 21.05
N ALA A 87 -7.06 15.21 20.40
CA ALA A 87 -6.05 14.32 20.99
C ALA A 87 -5.40 14.92 22.24
N ILE A 88 -5.23 16.25 22.33
CA ILE A 88 -4.78 16.91 23.57
C ILE A 88 -5.80 16.71 24.68
N ASP A 89 -7.08 16.93 24.40
CA ASP A 89 -8.17 16.82 25.40
C ASP A 89 -8.36 15.37 25.89
N GLU A 90 -8.02 14.40 25.04
CA GLU A 90 -8.08 12.96 25.34
C GLU A 90 -6.87 12.44 26.15
N GLU A 91 -5.78 13.20 26.21
CA GLU A 91 -4.53 12.91 26.93
C GLU A 91 -4.06 11.45 26.78
N PRO A 92 -3.78 10.96 25.54
CA PRO A 92 -3.45 9.56 25.31
C PRO A 92 -2.06 9.19 25.86
N GLU A 93 -1.93 7.96 26.34
CA GLU A 93 -0.63 7.34 26.60
C GLU A 93 0.08 6.97 25.31
N VAL A 94 -0.68 6.57 24.27
CA VAL A 94 -0.16 6.30 22.92
C VAL A 94 -0.95 7.12 21.89
N LEU A 95 -0.23 7.91 21.12
CA LEU A 95 -0.76 8.61 19.95
C LEU A 95 -0.17 8.00 18.68
N TYR A 96 -0.97 7.26 17.93
CA TYR A 96 -0.60 6.61 16.68
C TYR A 96 -1.16 7.38 15.49
N VAL A 97 -0.31 7.85 14.58
CA VAL A 97 -0.71 8.77 13.52
C VAL A 97 -0.27 8.26 12.15
N LEU A 98 -1.24 7.99 11.27
CA LEU A 98 -0.99 7.60 9.88
C LEU A 98 -0.73 8.83 9.02
N LEU A 99 0.39 8.86 8.31
CA LEU A 99 0.78 9.91 7.39
C LEU A 99 0.74 9.41 5.92
N PRO A 100 0.22 10.18 4.97
CA PRO A 100 -0.10 11.60 5.04
C PRO A 100 -1.45 11.86 5.75
N ALA A 101 -1.85 13.10 6.05
CA ALA A 101 -1.35 14.39 5.55
C ALA A 101 -0.14 14.89 6.36
N ASN A 102 0.80 15.58 5.70
CA ASN A 102 2.00 16.13 6.36
C ASN A 102 1.68 17.15 7.46
N SER A 103 0.52 17.81 7.41
CA SER A 103 0.01 18.67 8.47
C SER A 103 -0.27 17.92 9.77
N LEU A 104 -0.59 16.62 9.72
CA LEU A 104 -0.72 15.80 10.93
C LEU A 104 0.60 15.76 11.70
N ALA A 105 1.73 15.55 11.02
CA ALA A 105 3.03 15.53 11.71
C ALA A 105 3.31 16.84 12.43
N LYS A 106 2.94 17.99 11.84
CA LYS A 106 3.09 19.31 12.48
C LYS A 106 2.27 19.41 13.77
N PHE A 107 0.98 19.16 13.70
CA PHE A 107 0.08 19.43 14.83
C PHE A 107 0.16 18.33 15.91
N THR A 108 0.33 17.06 15.54
CA THR A 108 0.45 15.99 16.54
C THR A 108 1.78 16.00 17.27
N SER A 109 2.84 16.56 16.69
CA SER A 109 4.08 16.81 17.43
C SER A 109 3.91 17.83 18.57
N GLU A 110 2.91 18.72 18.50
CA GLU A 110 2.57 19.61 19.61
C GLU A 110 1.74 18.90 20.70
N VAL A 111 0.95 17.88 20.32
CA VAL A 111 0.28 16.99 21.30
C VAL A 111 1.33 16.33 22.19
N LYS A 112 2.39 15.79 21.59
CA LYS A 112 3.50 15.16 22.33
C LYS A 112 4.14 16.10 23.35
N LYS A 113 4.27 17.39 23.05
CA LYS A 113 4.81 18.38 24.00
C LYS A 113 3.90 18.64 25.19
N LYS A 114 2.58 18.47 25.02
CA LYS A 114 1.58 18.74 26.06
C LYS A 114 1.21 17.49 26.85
N CYS A 115 1.22 16.33 26.20
CA CYS A 115 0.89 15.05 26.76
C CYS A 115 2.16 14.19 26.76
N GLU A 116 2.68 13.76 27.88
CA GLU A 116 3.93 12.97 28.02
C GLU A 116 3.82 11.52 27.41
N GLY A 117 2.89 11.33 26.47
CA GLY A 117 2.61 10.05 25.83
C GLY A 117 3.67 9.61 24.79
N ILE A 118 3.48 8.43 24.25
CA ILE A 118 4.23 7.84 23.14
C ILE A 118 3.63 8.36 21.83
N LEU A 119 4.45 8.96 20.97
CA LEU A 119 4.06 9.38 19.64
C LEU A 119 4.65 8.44 18.59
N ILE A 120 3.79 7.80 17.79
CA ILE A 120 4.17 6.92 16.70
C ILE A 120 3.69 7.51 15.37
N TYR A 121 4.59 7.64 14.40
CA TYR A 121 4.23 7.96 13.02
C TYR A 121 4.34 6.73 12.13
N ASP A 122 3.25 6.46 11.41
CA ASP A 122 3.15 5.43 10.40
C ASP A 122 3.12 6.07 9.00
N ILE A 123 4.20 5.91 8.26
CA ILE A 123 4.38 6.55 6.96
C ILE A 123 3.80 5.63 5.87
N ILE A 124 2.56 5.92 5.49
CA ILE A 124 1.82 5.18 4.46
C ILE A 124 2.16 5.68 3.05
N ASP A 125 2.51 6.97 2.95
CA ASP A 125 2.87 7.56 1.66
C ASP A 125 3.83 8.74 1.85
N MET A 126 4.72 8.94 0.92
CA MET A 126 5.79 9.95 0.99
C MET A 126 5.45 11.20 0.17
N TRP A 127 4.33 11.87 0.52
CA TRP A 127 4.01 13.16 -0.12
C TRP A 127 5.01 14.25 0.26
N PRO A 128 5.45 15.05 -0.75
CA PRO A 128 5.10 15.06 -2.18
C PRO A 128 5.92 14.10 -3.05
N GLU A 129 6.88 13.36 -2.52
CA GLU A 129 7.83 12.56 -3.29
C GLU A 129 7.17 11.45 -4.11
N SER A 130 6.13 10.82 -3.58
CA SER A 130 5.36 9.76 -4.25
C SER A 130 4.30 10.26 -5.23
N LEU A 131 4.03 11.58 -5.27
CA LEU A 131 3.07 12.12 -6.25
C LEU A 131 3.59 11.92 -7.69
N PRO A 132 2.71 11.58 -8.65
CA PRO A 132 3.08 11.24 -10.03
C PRO A 132 3.40 12.48 -10.87
N PHE A 133 4.32 13.33 -10.41
CA PHE A 133 4.81 14.50 -11.14
C PHE A 133 6.29 14.35 -11.43
N ARG A 134 6.70 14.60 -12.68
CA ARG A 134 8.13 14.63 -13.06
C ARG A 134 8.82 15.90 -12.60
N VAL A 135 8.14 17.03 -12.61
CA VAL A 135 8.71 18.35 -12.42
C VAL A 135 8.15 18.99 -11.15
N GLY A 136 9.01 19.70 -10.40
CA GLY A 136 8.55 20.61 -9.36
C GLY A 136 8.44 20.05 -7.95
N LYS A 137 8.83 18.77 -7.68
CA LYS A 137 8.84 18.22 -6.31
C LYS A 137 9.75 19.01 -5.35
N THR A 138 10.69 19.78 -5.88
CA THR A 138 11.57 20.70 -5.15
C THR A 138 11.05 22.13 -5.12
N PHE A 139 10.03 22.44 -5.92
CA PHE A 139 9.43 23.77 -6.02
C PHE A 139 8.83 24.23 -4.68
N TRP A 140 8.78 25.54 -4.44
CA TRP A 140 8.44 26.15 -3.15
C TRP A 140 7.23 25.54 -2.42
N PRO A 141 6.04 25.34 -2.99
CA PRO A 141 4.91 24.80 -2.24
C PRO A 141 5.17 23.36 -1.74
N PHE A 142 5.77 22.51 -2.56
CA PHE A 142 6.09 21.12 -2.21
C PHE A 142 7.21 21.00 -1.20
N SER A 143 8.19 21.92 -1.27
CA SER A 143 9.30 21.96 -0.30
C SER A 143 8.80 22.36 1.10
N VAL A 144 7.86 23.31 1.20
CA VAL A 144 7.21 23.68 2.47
C VAL A 144 6.39 22.51 3.01
N TRP A 145 5.64 21.86 2.15
CA TRP A 145 4.82 20.70 2.52
C TRP A 145 5.66 19.52 3.00
N ARG A 146 6.78 19.23 2.34
CA ARG A 146 7.77 18.25 2.78
C ARG A 146 8.38 18.59 4.12
N LYS A 147 8.85 19.86 4.29
CA LYS A 147 9.43 20.32 5.55
C LYS A 147 8.45 20.19 6.72
N MET A 148 7.16 20.34 6.48
CA MET A 148 6.12 20.15 7.50
C MET A 148 6.11 18.73 8.06
N ARG A 149 6.38 17.70 7.23
CA ARG A 149 6.61 16.31 7.67
C ARG A 149 8.00 16.17 8.31
N ASP A 150 9.05 16.48 7.56
CA ASP A 150 10.44 16.13 7.89
C ASP A 150 10.93 16.77 9.20
N ASN A 151 10.50 18.01 9.50
CA ASN A 151 10.88 18.69 10.73
C ASN A 151 10.16 18.14 11.98
N ASN A 152 9.08 17.42 11.81
CA ASN A 152 8.25 16.96 12.91
C ASN A 152 8.31 15.45 13.13
N ILE A 153 8.60 14.62 12.12
CA ILE A 153 8.73 13.17 12.31
C ILE A 153 9.86 12.79 13.27
N LYS A 154 10.91 13.63 13.38
CA LYS A 154 12.00 13.45 14.34
C LYS A 154 11.58 13.55 15.81
N LYS A 155 10.38 14.09 16.08
CA LYS A 155 9.86 14.25 17.44
C LYS A 155 9.07 13.01 17.91
N ALA A 156 8.83 12.06 17.01
CA ALA A 156 8.20 10.79 17.36
C ALA A 156 9.16 9.90 18.16
N ASP A 157 8.59 9.07 19.01
CA ASP A 157 9.32 8.02 19.71
C ASP A 157 9.56 6.82 18.80
N LEU A 158 8.68 6.61 17.81
CA LEU A 158 8.79 5.56 16.82
C LEU A 158 8.29 6.06 15.47
N VAL A 159 9.03 5.75 14.42
CA VAL A 159 8.59 5.91 13.04
C VAL A 159 8.60 4.55 12.36
N VAL A 160 7.46 4.14 11.82
CA VAL A 160 7.33 2.96 10.96
C VAL A 160 6.95 3.38 9.55
N THR A 161 7.21 2.53 8.57
CA THR A 161 6.88 2.79 7.16
C THR A 161 6.22 1.57 6.53
N GLU A 162 5.34 1.77 5.56
CA GLU A 162 4.67 0.65 4.87
C GLU A 162 5.56 -0.13 3.91
N CYS A 163 6.72 0.43 3.52
CA CYS A 163 7.68 -0.25 2.64
C CYS A 163 9.11 0.20 2.93
N ALA A 164 10.10 -0.63 2.58
CA ALA A 164 11.49 -0.35 2.83
C ALA A 164 12.06 0.80 1.95
N VAL A 165 11.44 1.08 0.81
CA VAL A 165 11.77 2.28 0.01
C VAL A 165 11.58 3.53 0.86
N PHE A 166 10.47 3.66 1.57
CA PHE A 166 10.22 4.82 2.43
C PHE A 166 11.14 4.86 3.65
N SER A 167 11.46 3.70 4.23
CA SER A 167 12.48 3.61 5.29
C SER A 167 13.82 4.14 4.81
N GLY A 168 14.27 3.73 3.62
CA GLY A 168 15.51 4.19 3.00
C GLY A 168 15.53 5.70 2.75
N MET A 169 14.41 6.26 2.25
CA MET A 169 14.26 7.70 2.01
C MET A 169 14.33 8.53 3.30
N LEU A 170 13.87 7.99 4.41
CA LEU A 170 13.85 8.67 5.71
C LEU A 170 15.12 8.46 6.53
N LYS A 171 15.91 7.43 6.26
CA LYS A 171 17.13 7.08 7.00
C LYS A 171 18.06 8.28 7.24
N LYS A 172 18.40 9.01 6.18
CA LYS A 172 19.30 10.19 6.28
C LYS A 172 18.70 11.30 7.14
N LYS A 173 17.37 11.42 7.16
CA LYS A 173 16.67 12.48 7.90
C LYS A 173 16.49 12.17 9.36
N LEU A 174 16.26 10.92 9.70
CA LEU A 174 16.04 10.47 11.07
C LEU A 174 17.37 10.14 11.79
N GLY A 175 18.42 9.79 11.05
CA GLY A 175 19.70 9.30 11.61
C GLY A 175 19.70 7.80 11.89
N TYR A 176 18.56 7.12 11.71
CA TYR A 176 18.38 5.68 11.80
C TYR A 176 17.45 5.18 10.67
N THR A 177 17.39 3.87 10.45
CA THR A 177 16.46 3.26 9.49
C THR A 177 15.16 2.91 10.20
N PRO A 178 14.02 3.54 9.84
CA PRO A 178 12.73 3.17 10.39
C PRO A 178 12.39 1.70 10.16
N GLN A 179 11.66 1.09 11.09
CA GLN A 179 11.16 -0.26 10.92
C GLN A 179 10.11 -0.28 9.79
N THR A 180 10.29 -1.19 8.83
CA THR A 180 9.25 -1.47 7.84
C THR A 180 8.21 -2.39 8.46
N VAL A 181 6.94 -1.96 8.36
CA VAL A 181 5.76 -2.73 8.74
C VAL A 181 4.85 -2.76 7.53
N TYR A 182 4.85 -3.86 6.81
CA TYR A 182 4.08 -3.98 5.57
C TYR A 182 2.58 -3.88 5.83
N TRP A 183 1.85 -3.49 4.80
CA TRP A 183 0.39 -3.42 4.88
C TRP A 183 -0.18 -4.83 4.96
N PRO A 184 -0.94 -5.15 6.03
CA PRO A 184 -1.51 -6.48 6.16
C PRO A 184 -2.69 -6.65 5.22
N LYS A 185 -2.83 -7.83 4.67
CA LYS A 185 -4.01 -8.24 3.95
C LYS A 185 -4.48 -9.59 4.48
N ASP A 186 -5.76 -9.72 4.80
CA ASP A 186 -6.34 -10.98 5.24
C ASP A 186 -7.03 -11.65 4.06
N ILE A 187 -6.34 -12.59 3.42
CA ILE A 187 -6.87 -13.40 2.33
C ILE A 187 -6.76 -14.87 2.74
N LYS A 188 -7.89 -15.56 2.78
CA LYS A 188 -7.96 -16.98 3.07
C LYS A 188 -7.08 -17.77 2.10
N LYS A 189 -6.50 -18.88 2.58
CA LYS A 189 -5.75 -19.76 1.70
C LYS A 189 -6.68 -20.31 0.63
N PRO A 190 -6.35 -20.11 -0.66
CA PRO A 190 -7.18 -20.63 -1.73
C PRO A 190 -7.14 -22.16 -1.76
N ASN A 191 -8.26 -22.78 -2.10
CA ASN A 191 -8.21 -24.14 -2.59
C ASN A 191 -7.58 -24.10 -3.99
N TRP A 192 -6.38 -24.66 -4.13
CA TRP A 192 -5.68 -24.64 -5.41
C TRP A 192 -6.51 -25.41 -6.45
N MET A 193 -7.06 -24.68 -7.41
CA MET A 193 -7.63 -25.31 -8.60
C MET A 193 -6.50 -25.76 -9.53
N GLU A 194 -6.76 -26.73 -10.39
CA GLU A 194 -5.82 -27.07 -11.46
C GLU A 194 -5.52 -25.82 -12.29
N VAL A 195 -4.23 -25.55 -12.50
CA VAL A 195 -3.81 -24.44 -13.38
C VAL A 195 -4.27 -24.82 -14.79
N PRO A 196 -4.81 -23.88 -15.57
CA PRO A 196 -5.21 -24.15 -16.95
C PRO A 196 -4.07 -24.77 -17.72
N GLY A 197 -4.39 -25.71 -18.62
CA GLY A 197 -3.39 -26.33 -19.46
C GLY A 197 -2.56 -25.30 -20.24
N LEU A 198 -1.33 -25.66 -20.54
CA LEU A 198 -0.31 -24.79 -21.13
C LEU A 198 -0.52 -24.45 -22.60
N ASP A 199 -1.70 -24.70 -23.14
CA ASP A 199 -2.04 -24.31 -24.53
C ASP A 199 -2.09 -22.78 -24.69
N LEU A 200 -2.50 -22.09 -23.61
CA LEU A 200 -2.60 -20.64 -23.52
C LEU A 200 -1.87 -20.11 -22.28
N ILE A 201 -1.30 -18.93 -22.35
CA ILE A 201 -0.77 -18.21 -21.19
C ILE A 201 -1.80 -17.17 -20.72
N HIS A 202 -2.40 -17.39 -19.58
CA HIS A 202 -3.34 -16.48 -18.94
C HIS A 202 -2.59 -15.49 -18.06
N ILE A 203 -2.83 -14.19 -18.26
CA ILE A 203 -2.20 -13.09 -17.50
C ILE A 203 -3.29 -12.20 -16.90
N CYS A 204 -3.22 -11.94 -15.59
CA CYS A 204 -4.20 -11.13 -14.88
C CYS A 204 -3.72 -9.70 -14.67
N TYR A 205 -4.57 -8.73 -14.99
CA TYR A 205 -4.46 -7.36 -14.50
C TYR A 205 -5.52 -7.10 -13.45
N LEU A 206 -5.10 -6.71 -12.25
CA LEU A 206 -5.97 -6.38 -11.13
C LEU A 206 -5.88 -4.91 -10.77
N GLY A 207 -7.02 -4.22 -10.65
CA GLY A 207 -7.13 -2.88 -10.10
C GLY A 207 -7.54 -1.79 -11.09
N THR A 208 -7.27 -0.53 -10.73
CA THR A 208 -7.66 0.62 -11.54
C THR A 208 -6.70 0.86 -12.68
N VAL A 209 -7.20 0.87 -13.92
CA VAL A 209 -6.43 1.25 -15.13
C VAL A 209 -6.49 2.77 -15.29
N ASN A 210 -5.52 3.46 -14.71
CA ASN A 210 -5.41 4.92 -14.73
C ASN A 210 -4.11 5.36 -15.45
N HIS A 211 -3.81 6.65 -15.43
CA HIS A 211 -2.66 7.25 -16.12
C HIS A 211 -1.27 6.80 -15.62
N ILE A 212 -1.18 6.14 -14.44
CA ILE A 212 0.12 5.66 -13.92
C ILE A 212 0.50 4.29 -14.48
N ILE A 213 -0.41 3.59 -15.14
CA ILE A 213 -0.14 2.27 -15.73
C ILE A 213 0.62 2.44 -17.05
N ASP A 214 1.67 1.64 -17.23
CA ASP A 214 2.47 1.62 -18.45
C ASP A 214 1.92 0.60 -19.44
N ILE A 215 0.88 1.03 -20.17
CA ILE A 215 0.18 0.20 -21.17
C ILE A 215 1.13 -0.25 -22.28
N GLU A 216 2.04 0.62 -22.73
CA GLU A 216 2.97 0.33 -23.83
C GLU A 216 3.93 -0.81 -23.43
N THR A 217 4.53 -0.73 -22.26
CA THR A 217 5.40 -1.79 -21.74
C THR A 217 4.64 -3.11 -21.56
N ILE A 218 3.41 -3.06 -21.01
CA ILE A 218 2.56 -4.27 -20.85
C ILE A 218 2.33 -4.92 -22.22
N VAL A 219 1.84 -4.15 -23.20
CA VAL A 219 1.52 -4.65 -24.53
C VAL A 219 2.77 -5.19 -25.25
N SER A 220 3.92 -4.51 -25.10
CA SER A 220 5.19 -4.98 -25.65
C SER A 220 5.59 -6.34 -25.10
N ILE A 221 5.56 -6.53 -23.80
CA ILE A 221 5.93 -7.80 -23.15
C ILE A 221 4.95 -8.91 -23.57
N MET A 222 3.66 -8.66 -23.43
CA MET A 222 2.62 -9.65 -23.75
C MET A 222 2.62 -10.00 -25.25
N GLY A 223 2.84 -9.05 -26.14
CA GLY A 223 2.93 -9.26 -27.59
C GLY A 223 4.14 -10.13 -27.95
N ARG A 224 5.26 -10.01 -27.23
CA ARG A 224 6.43 -10.87 -27.42
C ARG A 224 6.17 -12.31 -26.96
N ILE A 225 5.48 -12.48 -25.81
CA ILE A 225 5.04 -13.80 -25.36
C ILE A 225 4.05 -14.38 -26.39
N ASN A 226 3.06 -13.60 -26.85
CA ASN A 226 1.98 -14.03 -27.75
C ASN A 226 2.49 -14.51 -29.12
N ARG A 227 3.64 -14.00 -29.61
CA ARG A 227 4.28 -14.51 -30.85
C ARG A 227 4.78 -15.95 -30.70
N LYS A 228 5.07 -16.41 -29.49
CA LYS A 228 5.59 -17.77 -29.22
C LYS A 228 4.51 -18.68 -28.66
N LYS A 229 3.65 -18.16 -27.81
CA LYS A 229 2.56 -18.88 -27.16
C LYS A 229 1.39 -17.92 -26.94
N LYS A 230 0.20 -18.32 -27.38
CA LYS A 230 -1.01 -17.47 -27.28
C LYS A 230 -1.27 -17.00 -25.88
N VAL A 231 -1.64 -15.72 -25.75
CA VAL A 231 -1.87 -15.03 -24.47
C VAL A 231 -3.32 -14.59 -24.37
N VAL A 232 -3.93 -14.83 -23.21
CA VAL A 232 -5.23 -14.29 -22.79
C VAL A 232 -5.00 -13.34 -21.62
N CYS A 233 -5.51 -12.11 -21.72
CA CYS A 233 -5.43 -11.10 -20.67
C CYS A 233 -6.76 -10.96 -19.94
N HIS A 234 -6.81 -11.32 -18.65
CA HIS A 234 -7.96 -11.08 -17.77
C HIS A 234 -7.83 -9.72 -17.11
N ILE A 235 -8.82 -8.83 -17.27
CA ILE A 235 -8.81 -7.48 -16.71
C ILE A 235 -9.89 -7.37 -15.62
N VAL A 236 -9.47 -7.39 -14.35
CA VAL A 236 -10.32 -7.22 -13.19
C VAL A 236 -10.21 -5.79 -12.67
N GLY A 237 -11.22 -4.96 -12.90
CA GLY A 237 -11.23 -3.59 -12.42
C GLY A 237 -11.92 -2.59 -13.35
N LYS A 238 -11.71 -1.32 -13.03
CA LYS A 238 -12.21 -0.16 -13.79
C LYS A 238 -11.10 0.85 -14.02
N GLY A 239 -11.39 1.93 -14.71
CA GLY A 239 -10.44 3.05 -14.84
C GLY A 239 -10.67 3.84 -16.11
N GLU A 240 -10.18 5.07 -16.12
CA GLU A 240 -10.30 6.01 -17.24
C GLU A 240 -9.60 5.53 -18.51
N ASN A 241 -8.52 4.76 -18.35
CA ASN A 241 -7.73 4.23 -19.47
C ASN A 241 -8.06 2.77 -19.80
N LYS A 242 -9.11 2.17 -19.20
CA LYS A 242 -9.43 0.74 -19.41
C LYS A 242 -9.77 0.43 -20.86
N THR A 243 -10.60 1.24 -21.51
CA THR A 243 -10.96 1.06 -22.92
C THR A 243 -9.73 1.15 -23.83
N GLN A 244 -8.85 2.12 -23.59
CA GLN A 244 -7.60 2.24 -24.31
C GLN A 244 -6.73 0.98 -24.11
N PHE A 245 -6.60 0.49 -22.90
CA PHE A 245 -5.81 -0.70 -22.58
C PHE A 245 -6.32 -1.93 -23.34
N ILE A 246 -7.63 -2.19 -23.27
CA ILE A 246 -8.27 -3.31 -24.00
C ILE A 246 -8.00 -3.19 -25.52
N ASN A 247 -8.28 -2.03 -26.10
CA ASN A 247 -8.10 -1.82 -27.54
C ASN A 247 -6.63 -2.03 -27.97
N THR A 248 -5.67 -1.56 -27.18
CA THR A 248 -4.24 -1.70 -27.52
C THR A 248 -3.80 -3.17 -27.44
N LEU A 249 -4.29 -3.93 -26.46
CA LEU A 249 -4.04 -5.39 -26.36
C LEU A 249 -4.63 -6.13 -27.58
N MET A 250 -5.88 -5.85 -27.93
CA MET A 250 -6.54 -6.49 -29.09
C MET A 250 -5.83 -6.18 -30.41
N GLN A 251 -5.38 -4.93 -30.61
CA GLN A 251 -4.57 -4.53 -31.76
C GLN A 251 -3.23 -5.28 -31.84
N ALA A 252 -2.67 -5.68 -30.71
CA ALA A 252 -1.48 -6.52 -30.65
C ALA A 252 -1.77 -8.02 -30.82
N GLY A 253 -3.02 -8.40 -31.13
CA GLY A 253 -3.46 -9.78 -31.34
C GLY A 253 -3.59 -10.58 -30.03
N ILE A 254 -3.74 -9.91 -28.88
CA ILE A 254 -3.93 -10.54 -27.57
C ILE A 254 -5.42 -10.64 -27.30
N GLU A 255 -5.85 -11.85 -26.92
CA GLU A 255 -7.22 -12.06 -26.46
C GLU A 255 -7.45 -11.40 -25.09
N VAL A 256 -8.60 -10.74 -24.90
CA VAL A 256 -8.93 -10.01 -23.68
C VAL A 256 -10.26 -10.48 -23.13
N VAL A 257 -10.25 -10.85 -21.83
CA VAL A 257 -11.44 -11.11 -21.03
C VAL A 257 -11.63 -9.96 -20.06
N ASP A 258 -12.69 -9.16 -20.27
CA ASP A 258 -13.05 -8.08 -19.35
C ASP A 258 -13.95 -8.62 -18.24
N GLU A 259 -13.37 -8.87 -17.08
CA GLU A 259 -14.07 -9.40 -15.89
C GLU A 259 -14.88 -8.31 -15.15
N GLY A 260 -14.76 -7.05 -15.55
CA GLY A 260 -15.42 -5.95 -14.87
C GLY A 260 -14.85 -5.69 -13.45
N ILE A 261 -15.73 -5.20 -12.56
CA ILE A 261 -15.36 -4.97 -11.15
C ILE A 261 -15.85 -6.18 -10.35
N VAL A 262 -14.92 -6.92 -9.76
CA VAL A 262 -15.21 -8.09 -8.93
C VAL A 262 -14.91 -7.73 -7.47
N TYR A 263 -15.95 -7.63 -6.64
CA TYR A 263 -15.85 -7.34 -5.20
C TYR A 263 -15.79 -8.60 -4.35
N ASP A 264 -16.40 -9.68 -4.81
CA ASP A 264 -16.39 -10.96 -4.13
C ASP A 264 -14.96 -11.56 -4.17
N GLU A 265 -14.42 -11.88 -3.00
CA GLU A 265 -13.04 -12.37 -2.87
C GLU A 265 -12.88 -13.79 -3.46
N ASP A 266 -13.89 -14.64 -3.35
CA ASP A 266 -13.85 -16.01 -3.87
C ASP A 266 -13.92 -16.01 -5.40
N ALA A 267 -14.81 -15.20 -5.98
CA ALA A 267 -14.91 -15.01 -7.44
C ALA A 267 -13.62 -14.42 -8.00
N LYS A 268 -13.07 -13.41 -7.35
CA LYS A 268 -11.78 -12.80 -7.73
C LYS A 268 -10.64 -13.80 -7.64
N GLY A 269 -10.61 -14.57 -6.56
CA GLY A 269 -9.65 -15.65 -6.35
C GLY A 269 -9.70 -16.70 -7.45
N SER A 270 -10.88 -17.09 -7.88
CA SER A 270 -11.09 -18.05 -8.97
C SER A 270 -10.51 -17.55 -10.29
N ILE A 271 -10.70 -16.26 -10.62
CA ILE A 271 -10.08 -15.65 -11.81
C ILE A 271 -8.55 -15.64 -11.70
N ILE A 272 -8.01 -15.21 -10.57
CA ILE A 272 -6.55 -15.13 -10.34
C ILE A 272 -5.91 -16.52 -10.43
N GLN A 273 -6.57 -17.54 -9.90
CA GLN A 273 -6.05 -18.90 -9.90
C GLN A 273 -5.97 -19.53 -11.29
N GLN A 274 -6.76 -19.07 -12.25
CA GLN A 274 -6.70 -19.49 -13.65
C GLN A 274 -5.53 -18.84 -14.40
N CYS A 275 -4.85 -17.86 -13.81
CA CYS A 275 -3.78 -17.12 -14.47
C CYS A 275 -2.39 -17.70 -14.14
N HIS A 276 -1.45 -17.51 -15.05
CA HIS A 276 -0.04 -17.88 -14.89
C HIS A 276 0.77 -16.72 -14.30
N TYR A 277 0.36 -15.47 -14.57
CA TYR A 277 1.03 -14.26 -14.07
C TYR A 277 0.05 -13.15 -13.72
N GLY A 278 0.43 -12.35 -12.72
CA GLY A 278 -0.18 -11.05 -12.42
C GLY A 278 0.66 -9.89 -12.94
N LEU A 279 0.03 -8.86 -13.51
CA LEU A 279 0.71 -7.67 -14.01
C LEU A 279 0.93 -6.63 -12.90
N ASN A 280 2.19 -6.28 -12.64
CA ASN A 280 2.59 -5.23 -11.72
C ASN A 280 3.53 -4.23 -12.43
N ILE A 281 3.02 -3.59 -13.46
CA ILE A 281 3.76 -2.71 -14.36
C ILE A 281 3.19 -1.30 -14.33
N MET A 282 4.05 -0.32 -14.04
CA MET A 282 3.71 1.10 -13.94
C MET A 282 4.75 1.95 -14.65
N LYS A 283 4.41 3.20 -14.92
CA LYS A 283 5.33 4.19 -15.47
C LYS A 283 6.47 4.48 -14.52
N SER A 284 7.65 4.73 -15.03
CA SER A 284 8.90 4.91 -14.25
C SER A 284 8.90 6.11 -13.30
N GLU A 285 8.06 7.11 -13.54
CA GLU A 285 7.91 8.28 -12.67
C GLU A 285 7.13 8.03 -11.36
N VAL A 286 6.49 6.86 -11.24
CA VAL A 286 5.72 6.49 -10.06
C VAL A 286 6.67 5.97 -8.97
N CYS A 287 6.71 6.67 -7.84
CA CYS A 287 7.51 6.27 -6.67
C CYS A 287 6.67 5.40 -5.75
N VAL A 288 6.77 4.09 -5.92
CA VAL A 288 6.09 3.06 -5.12
C VAL A 288 7.08 1.94 -4.87
N GLY A 289 7.19 1.46 -3.63
CA GLY A 289 8.02 0.30 -3.30
C GLY A 289 7.28 -1.03 -3.41
N LEU A 290 6.01 -1.03 -2.96
CA LEU A 290 5.13 -2.19 -2.94
C LEU A 290 3.72 -1.78 -3.38
N THR A 291 3.02 -2.61 -4.14
CA THR A 291 1.63 -2.36 -4.52
C THR A 291 0.69 -3.35 -3.84
N MET A 292 -0.51 -2.90 -3.51
CA MET A 292 -1.53 -3.80 -2.92
C MET A 292 -1.93 -4.93 -3.85
N LYS A 293 -1.87 -4.72 -5.18
CA LYS A 293 -2.14 -5.78 -6.16
C LYS A 293 -1.06 -6.89 -6.14
N SER A 294 0.23 -6.54 -5.94
CA SER A 294 1.27 -7.57 -5.82
C SER A 294 1.10 -8.42 -4.57
N VAL A 295 0.74 -7.79 -3.44
CA VAL A 295 0.40 -8.51 -2.20
C VAL A 295 -0.78 -9.45 -2.42
N GLU A 296 -1.79 -9.01 -3.16
CA GLU A 296 -2.96 -9.83 -3.49
C GLU A 296 -2.60 -11.00 -4.41
N TYR A 297 -1.79 -10.79 -5.44
CA TYR A 297 -1.27 -11.87 -6.28
C TYR A 297 -0.49 -12.90 -5.44
N PHE A 298 0.38 -12.45 -4.55
CA PHE A 298 1.14 -13.36 -3.67
C PHE A 298 0.22 -14.15 -2.72
N ALA A 299 -0.87 -13.54 -2.24
CA ALA A 299 -1.85 -14.22 -1.41
C ALA A 299 -2.52 -15.40 -2.13
N TYR A 300 -2.72 -15.27 -3.44
CA TYR A 300 -3.22 -16.37 -4.30
C TYR A 300 -2.10 -17.21 -4.92
N GLY A 301 -0.86 -17.02 -4.50
CA GLY A 301 0.30 -17.76 -5.02
C GLY A 301 0.63 -17.45 -6.47
N LEU A 302 0.17 -16.33 -7.02
CA LEU A 302 0.39 -15.97 -8.40
C LEU A 302 1.72 -15.22 -8.58
N PRO A 303 2.67 -15.69 -9.41
CA PRO A 303 3.87 -14.96 -9.73
C PRO A 303 3.56 -13.69 -10.53
N ILE A 304 4.41 -12.67 -10.42
CA ILE A 304 4.19 -11.38 -11.06
C ILE A 304 5.17 -11.07 -12.19
N LEU A 305 4.69 -10.34 -13.20
CA LEU A 305 5.51 -9.60 -14.14
C LEU A 305 5.62 -8.16 -13.61
N ASN A 306 6.81 -7.75 -13.19
CA ASN A 306 7.04 -6.55 -12.40
C ASN A 306 8.04 -5.61 -13.03
N ASN A 307 7.76 -4.29 -13.01
CA ASN A 307 8.77 -3.26 -13.30
C ASN A 307 8.93 -2.23 -12.17
N ILE A 308 8.25 -2.45 -11.04
CA ILE A 308 8.30 -1.54 -9.89
C ILE A 308 9.59 -1.80 -9.13
N SER A 309 10.39 -0.77 -8.98
CA SER A 309 11.64 -0.79 -8.22
C SER A 309 11.40 -0.90 -6.70
N GLY A 310 12.45 -1.16 -5.95
CA GLY A 310 12.41 -1.15 -4.49
C GLY A 310 11.96 -2.48 -3.90
N ASP A 311 10.95 -2.48 -3.04
CA ASP A 311 10.52 -3.68 -2.30
C ASP A 311 10.06 -4.80 -3.23
N THR A 312 9.19 -4.50 -4.20
CA THR A 312 8.68 -5.50 -5.13
C THR A 312 9.79 -6.07 -6.00
N TRP A 313 10.73 -5.21 -6.44
CA TRP A 313 11.89 -5.65 -7.23
C TRP A 313 12.74 -6.68 -6.47
N ARG A 314 13.08 -6.34 -5.21
CA ARG A 314 13.87 -7.22 -4.35
C ARG A 314 13.15 -8.54 -4.04
N LEU A 315 11.84 -8.49 -3.78
CA LEU A 315 11.04 -9.70 -3.58
C LEU A 315 11.11 -10.64 -4.79
N VAL A 316 11.04 -10.10 -6.00
CA VAL A 316 11.21 -10.92 -7.23
C VAL A 316 12.61 -11.53 -7.30
N GLU A 317 13.66 -10.78 -6.97
CA GLU A 317 15.04 -11.26 -7.04
C GLU A 317 15.40 -12.24 -5.91
N GLU A 318 15.02 -11.93 -4.69
CA GLU A 318 15.40 -12.69 -3.50
C GLU A 318 14.47 -13.89 -3.27
N GLU A 319 13.16 -13.67 -3.37
CA GLU A 319 12.14 -14.67 -3.06
C GLU A 319 11.61 -15.42 -4.30
N LYS A 320 12.07 -15.07 -5.51
CA LYS A 320 11.66 -15.71 -6.76
C LYS A 320 10.14 -15.73 -6.99
N VAL A 321 9.45 -14.65 -6.64
CA VAL A 321 7.98 -14.53 -6.73
C VAL A 321 7.50 -14.01 -8.09
N GLY A 322 8.33 -14.05 -9.13
CA GLY A 322 7.98 -13.61 -10.48
C GLY A 322 9.19 -13.19 -11.31
N PHE A 323 8.97 -12.26 -12.24
CA PHE A 323 10.00 -11.71 -13.10
C PHE A 323 10.04 -10.18 -13.05
N ASN A 324 11.25 -9.63 -12.92
CA ASN A 324 11.48 -8.21 -13.17
C ASN A 324 11.63 -7.96 -14.66
N CYS A 325 10.75 -7.11 -15.18
CA CYS A 325 10.63 -6.80 -16.61
C CYS A 325 11.31 -5.48 -16.94
N TYR A 326 12.04 -5.47 -18.03
CA TYR A 326 12.66 -4.28 -18.62
C TYR A 326 12.11 -4.05 -20.02
N PRO A 327 12.06 -2.82 -20.52
CA PRO A 327 11.68 -2.56 -21.90
C PRO A 327 12.58 -3.29 -22.91
N SER A 328 13.85 -3.54 -22.55
CA SER A 328 14.88 -4.17 -23.38
C SER A 328 15.09 -5.66 -23.08
N MET A 329 14.08 -6.39 -22.63
CA MET A 329 14.18 -7.83 -22.39
C MET A 329 14.64 -8.56 -23.66
N ASN A 330 15.54 -9.56 -23.51
CA ASN A 330 15.97 -10.39 -24.62
C ASN A 330 15.05 -11.61 -24.83
N GLU A 331 15.29 -12.37 -25.89
CA GLU A 331 14.46 -13.53 -26.26
C GLU A 331 14.58 -14.67 -25.24
N GLU A 332 15.74 -14.81 -24.60
CA GLU A 332 15.94 -15.83 -23.55
C GLU A 332 15.09 -15.54 -22.31
N GLN A 333 15.00 -14.28 -21.92
CA GLN A 333 14.13 -13.87 -20.80
C GLN A 333 12.66 -14.15 -21.09
N ILE A 334 12.19 -13.90 -22.31
CA ILE A 334 10.83 -14.25 -22.74
C ILE A 334 10.61 -15.77 -22.71
N ASN A 335 11.59 -16.54 -23.20
CA ASN A 335 11.51 -18.02 -23.15
C ASN A 335 11.48 -18.54 -21.70
N ASN A 336 12.21 -17.90 -20.78
CA ASN A 336 12.19 -18.24 -19.37
C ASN A 336 10.82 -17.97 -18.73
N MET A 337 10.15 -16.87 -19.09
CA MET A 337 8.77 -16.62 -18.62
C MET A 337 7.82 -17.71 -19.13
N ILE A 338 7.93 -18.13 -20.39
CA ILE A 338 7.08 -19.18 -20.95
C ILE A 338 7.32 -20.52 -20.22
N ARG A 339 8.59 -20.90 -20.00
CA ARG A 339 8.94 -22.14 -19.27
C ARG A 339 8.43 -22.12 -17.83
N LEU A 340 8.55 -21.01 -17.12
CA LEU A 340 8.10 -20.92 -15.75
C LEU A 340 6.58 -20.88 -15.63
N ALA A 341 5.85 -20.48 -16.66
CA ALA A 341 4.41 -20.67 -16.73
C ALA A 341 4.07 -22.17 -16.57
N GLU A 342 4.93 -23.07 -17.04
CA GLU A 342 4.81 -24.54 -16.91
C GLU A 342 5.01 -25.06 -15.47
N ASP A 343 5.78 -24.36 -14.66
CA ASP A 343 6.09 -24.74 -13.28
C ASP A 343 5.30 -23.93 -12.22
N THR A 344 4.30 -23.14 -12.63
CA THR A 344 3.56 -22.24 -11.71
C THR A 344 2.90 -22.98 -10.55
N VAL A 345 2.49 -24.23 -10.71
CA VAL A 345 1.89 -25.04 -9.62
C VAL A 345 2.87 -25.17 -8.44
N LYS A 346 4.13 -25.47 -8.73
CA LYS A 346 5.17 -25.60 -7.68
C LYS A 346 5.50 -24.26 -7.03
N MET A 347 5.50 -23.18 -7.84
CA MET A 347 5.77 -21.84 -7.35
C MET A 347 4.66 -21.29 -6.45
N ARG A 348 3.40 -21.68 -6.66
CA ARG A 348 2.24 -21.14 -5.91
C ARG A 348 2.35 -21.34 -4.41
N ALA A 349 2.74 -22.51 -3.95
CA ALA A 349 2.90 -22.79 -2.53
C ALA A 349 4.01 -21.93 -1.92
N HIS A 350 5.13 -21.79 -2.62
CA HIS A 350 6.24 -20.93 -2.19
C HIS A 350 5.83 -19.45 -2.13
N ILE A 351 5.20 -18.93 -3.19
CA ILE A 351 4.76 -17.53 -3.25
C ILE A 351 3.73 -17.23 -2.15
N ARG A 352 2.80 -18.16 -1.91
CA ARG A 352 1.87 -18.05 -0.78
C ARG A 352 2.60 -18.04 0.57
N HIS A 353 3.62 -18.83 0.75
CA HIS A 353 4.43 -18.81 1.97
C HIS A 353 5.11 -17.45 2.17
N VAL A 354 5.67 -16.86 1.11
CA VAL A 354 6.23 -15.49 1.16
C VAL A 354 5.17 -14.46 1.58
N TYR A 355 3.92 -14.59 1.06
CA TYR A 355 2.82 -13.75 1.53
C TYR A 355 2.54 -13.95 3.02
N GLU A 356 2.46 -15.20 3.48
CA GLU A 356 2.16 -15.52 4.88
C GLU A 356 3.21 -14.97 5.84
N GLU A 357 4.49 -15.04 5.47
CA GLU A 357 5.62 -14.52 6.26
C GLU A 357 5.74 -13.01 6.27
N LYS A 358 5.31 -12.31 5.22
CA LYS A 358 5.58 -10.87 5.07
C LYS A 358 4.33 -9.98 5.13
N PHE A 359 3.17 -10.47 4.67
CA PHE A 359 2.01 -9.63 4.39
C PHE A 359 0.70 -10.08 5.07
N SER A 360 0.71 -11.23 5.75
CA SER A 360 -0.45 -11.69 6.54
C SER A 360 -0.67 -10.82 7.79
N MET A 361 -1.82 -10.97 8.42
CA MET A 361 -2.09 -10.34 9.72
C MET A 361 -1.08 -10.78 10.80
N SER A 362 -0.69 -12.07 10.80
CA SER A 362 0.33 -12.59 11.72
C SER A 362 1.69 -11.95 11.49
N ALA A 363 2.09 -11.78 10.22
CA ALA A 363 3.32 -11.09 9.86
C ALA A 363 3.31 -9.63 10.30
N PHE A 364 2.19 -8.94 10.12
CA PHE A 364 2.01 -7.56 10.59
C PHE A 364 2.22 -7.46 12.10
N TYR A 365 1.60 -8.35 12.89
CA TYR A 365 1.77 -8.34 14.35
C TYR A 365 3.22 -8.61 14.74
N THR A 366 3.90 -9.55 14.09
CA THR A 366 5.32 -9.83 14.35
C THR A 366 6.20 -8.60 14.05
N GLN A 367 5.95 -7.90 12.96
CA GLN A 367 6.66 -6.68 12.58
C GLN A 367 6.37 -5.53 13.56
N MET A 368 5.12 -5.37 13.99
CA MET A 368 4.71 -4.40 15.00
C MET A 368 5.31 -4.69 16.37
N GLU A 369 5.37 -5.96 16.78
CA GLU A 369 6.04 -6.37 18.04
C GLU A 369 7.52 -6.01 18.04
N LYS A 370 8.20 -6.25 16.92
CA LYS A 370 9.61 -5.87 16.77
C LYS A 370 9.80 -4.35 16.88
N ALA A 371 8.95 -3.56 16.22
CA ALA A 371 8.98 -2.11 16.31
C ALA A 371 8.67 -1.60 17.73
N TRP A 372 7.67 -2.20 18.38
CA TRP A 372 7.26 -1.88 19.74
C TRP A 372 8.34 -2.23 20.78
N GLY A 373 9.03 -3.36 20.60
CA GLY A 373 10.14 -3.76 21.46
C GLY A 373 11.31 -2.77 21.42
N GLN A 374 11.65 -2.25 20.24
CA GLN A 374 12.68 -1.19 20.11
C GLN A 374 12.29 0.07 20.90
N LEU A 375 11.01 0.48 20.83
CA LEU A 375 10.49 1.63 21.56
C LEU A 375 10.64 1.46 23.09
N LYS A 376 10.39 0.26 23.63
CA LYS A 376 10.50 -0.02 25.06
C LYS A 376 11.95 0.05 25.55
N ILE A 377 12.89 -0.49 24.76
CA ILE A 377 14.32 -0.45 25.07
C ILE A 377 14.83 1.00 25.09
N GLU A 378 14.49 1.81 24.10
CA GLU A 378 14.90 3.22 24.01
C GLU A 378 14.36 4.06 25.17
N ARG A 379 13.19 3.75 25.70
CA ARG A 379 12.61 4.42 26.86
C ARG A 379 13.00 3.82 28.22
N GLY A 380 13.77 2.74 28.25
CA GLY A 380 14.16 2.08 29.51
C GLY A 380 12.99 1.45 30.27
N ILE A 381 11.90 1.09 29.58
CA ILE A 381 10.70 0.48 30.17
C ILE A 381 10.88 -1.02 30.36
N GLU A 382 11.78 -1.66 29.63
CA GLU A 382 12.26 -3.04 29.84
C GLU A 382 13.80 -3.02 29.90
N LYS A 383 14.35 -3.63 30.96
CA LYS A 383 15.77 -4.00 31.05
C LYS A 383 15.94 -5.44 30.58
#